data_91ae1291da3b5888db398870b7d170ea
#
_entry.id   91ae1291da3b5888db398870b7d170ea
#
_cell.length_a   1.000
_cell.length_b   1.000
_cell.length_c   1.000
_cell.angle_alpha   90.00
_cell.angle_beta   90.00
_cell.angle_gamma   90.00
#
_symmetry.space_group_name_H-M   'P 1'
#
loop_
_entity.id
_entity.type
_entity.pdbx_description
1 polymer ?
#
loop_
_entity_poly.entity_id
_entity_poly.type
_entity_poly.pdbx_seq_one_letter_code
_entity_poly.pdbx_strand_id
1 'polypeptide(L)'
;KAVLAGEMSGHMFFADRYFGYDDAIYASCRLVEILAKTTQSLSSLVADLPKTSVTPEIRVDVSDTVKFELVRHVQDRLAVCLKTREALGPSKLVVRDVITIDGVRAIFENGWGLIRASNTQPALVLRFEATSPERLAMIRAVIEGELAKAQQSLGC
;
A
#
# COMPACT_ATOMS: atom_id res chain seq x y z
N LYS A 1 14.24 1.58 17.30
CA LYS A 1 12.95 2.19 17.67
C LYS A 1 12.75 3.39 16.77
N ALA A 2 11.64 3.46 16.02
CA ALA A 2 11.38 4.59 15.14
C ALA A 2 11.07 5.86 15.96
N VAL A 3 11.54 7.01 15.49
CA VAL A 3 11.26 8.31 16.12
C VAL A 3 10.03 9.00 15.53
N LEU A 4 9.59 8.54 14.34
CA LEU A 4 8.40 8.99 13.63
C LEU A 4 7.77 7.79 12.93
N ALA A 5 6.45 7.69 13.00
CA ALA A 5 5.64 6.81 12.17
C ALA A 5 4.44 7.58 11.64
N GLY A 6 3.86 7.11 10.54
CA GLY A 6 2.68 7.71 9.95
C GLY A 6 1.85 6.69 9.21
N GLU A 7 0.56 6.96 9.15
CA GLU A 7 -0.40 6.21 8.35
C GLU A 7 -0.86 7.03 7.15
N MET A 8 -1.35 6.35 6.14
CA MET A 8 -1.88 6.98 4.95
C MET A 8 -3.20 7.72 5.20
N SER A 9 -3.89 7.37 6.29
CA SER A 9 -5.07 8.06 6.84
C SER A 9 -4.75 9.42 7.45
N GLY A 10 -3.45 9.75 7.60
CA GLY A 10 -2.99 11.02 8.19
C GLY A 10 -2.70 10.94 9.68
N HIS A 11 -2.84 9.78 10.32
CA HIS A 11 -2.40 9.59 11.71
C HIS A 11 -0.88 9.65 11.79
N MET A 12 -0.35 10.40 12.76
CA MET A 12 1.07 10.61 12.92
C MET A 12 1.52 10.38 14.37
N PHE A 13 2.58 9.59 14.52
CA PHE A 13 3.10 9.13 15.81
C PHE A 13 4.52 9.66 15.99
N PHE A 14 4.70 10.65 16.83
CA PHE A 14 6.00 11.22 17.15
C PHE A 14 6.55 10.63 18.45
N ALA A 15 7.68 9.93 18.39
CA ALA A 15 8.43 9.50 19.57
C ALA A 15 9.66 10.42 19.82
N ASP A 16 9.94 11.35 18.90
CA ASP A 16 10.86 12.45 19.11
C ASP A 16 10.13 13.60 19.80
N ARG A 17 10.54 13.92 21.02
CA ARG A 17 9.97 15.01 21.87
C ARG A 17 8.47 14.82 22.18
N TYR A 18 7.93 13.59 22.03
CA TYR A 18 6.55 13.23 22.35
C TYR A 18 6.42 11.76 22.73
N PHE A 19 5.22 11.33 23.10
CA PHE A 19 4.97 10.04 23.73
C PHE A 19 4.80 8.86 22.76
N GLY A 20 4.73 9.11 21.45
CA GLY A 20 4.63 8.06 20.42
C GLY A 20 3.21 7.54 20.19
N TYR A 21 2.18 8.28 20.58
CA TYR A 21 0.79 8.01 20.20
C TYR A 21 0.30 9.03 19.17
N ASP A 22 -0.85 8.73 18.56
CA ASP A 22 -1.49 9.60 17.56
C ASP A 22 -2.05 10.85 18.22
N ASP A 23 -1.59 12.02 17.75
CA ASP A 23 -2.05 13.32 18.24
C ASP A 23 -2.00 14.35 17.11
N ALA A 24 -3.16 14.69 16.57
CA ALA A 24 -3.29 15.64 15.47
C ALA A 24 -2.90 17.06 15.87
N ILE A 25 -3.12 17.44 17.14
CA ILE A 25 -2.76 18.80 17.64
C ILE A 25 -1.25 18.92 17.69
N TYR A 26 -0.57 17.90 18.26
CA TYR A 26 0.89 17.88 18.29
C TYR A 26 1.49 17.83 16.88
N ALA A 27 0.96 17.01 15.99
CA ALA A 27 1.39 16.95 14.59
C ALA A 27 1.25 18.31 13.88
N SER A 28 0.14 19.03 14.14
CA SER A 28 -0.07 20.39 13.62
C SER A 28 0.96 21.38 14.15
N CYS A 29 1.30 21.32 15.44
CA CYS A 29 2.35 22.16 16.03
C CYS A 29 3.72 21.88 15.41
N ARG A 30 4.03 20.60 15.12
CA ARG A 30 5.28 20.21 14.44
C ARG A 30 5.35 20.77 13.01
N LEU A 31 4.23 20.77 12.28
CA LEU A 31 4.14 21.39 10.96
C LEU A 31 4.37 22.91 11.04
N VAL A 32 3.71 23.59 11.97
CA VAL A 32 3.91 25.04 12.21
C VAL A 32 5.36 25.34 12.58
N GLU A 33 6.00 24.50 13.40
CA GLU A 33 7.43 24.63 13.74
C GLU A 33 8.32 24.59 12.48
N ILE A 34 8.04 23.68 11.54
CA ILE A 34 8.78 23.61 10.26
C ILE A 34 8.57 24.89 9.46
N LEU A 35 7.33 25.35 9.32
CA LEU A 35 7.01 26.55 8.54
C LEU A 35 7.59 27.81 9.15
N ALA A 36 7.65 27.89 10.48
CA ALA A 36 8.25 29.05 11.19
C ALA A 36 9.78 29.15 11.01
N LYS A 37 10.44 28.03 10.64
CA LYS A 37 11.90 27.97 10.44
C LYS A 37 12.32 28.14 8.96
N THR A 38 11.37 28.36 8.06
CA THR A 38 11.64 28.55 6.65
C THR A 38 10.87 29.75 6.08
N THR A 39 11.39 30.32 5.00
CA THR A 39 10.69 31.34 4.21
C THR A 39 9.92 30.72 3.03
N GLN A 40 10.03 29.40 2.85
CA GLN A 40 9.36 28.67 1.78
C GLN A 40 7.89 28.39 2.14
N SER A 41 7.03 28.34 1.12
CA SER A 41 5.66 27.86 1.29
C SER A 41 5.63 26.34 1.49
N LEU A 42 4.58 25.82 2.11
CA LEU A 42 4.38 24.38 2.27
C LEU A 42 4.41 23.64 0.89
N SER A 43 3.79 24.23 -0.13
CA SER A 43 3.79 23.68 -1.49
C SER A 43 5.19 23.61 -2.10
N SER A 44 6.07 24.56 -1.78
CA SER A 44 7.47 24.51 -2.23
C SER A 44 8.28 23.42 -1.53
N LEU A 45 8.00 23.16 -0.23
CA LEU A 45 8.68 22.12 0.54
C LEU A 45 8.40 20.69 0.05
N VAL A 46 7.30 20.50 -0.68
CA VAL A 46 6.90 19.19 -1.23
C VAL A 46 6.95 19.15 -2.77
N ALA A 47 7.49 20.19 -3.42
CA ALA A 47 7.45 20.33 -4.88
C ALA A 47 8.31 19.31 -5.62
N ASP A 48 9.35 18.78 -4.97
CA ASP A 48 10.26 17.77 -5.51
C ASP A 48 9.76 16.32 -5.32
N LEU A 49 8.64 16.13 -4.61
CA LEU A 49 8.06 14.79 -4.48
C LEU A 49 7.56 14.29 -5.84
N PRO A 50 7.87 13.03 -6.21
CA PRO A 50 7.39 12.44 -7.44
C PRO A 50 5.86 12.47 -7.53
N LYS A 51 5.34 12.91 -8.68
CA LYS A 51 3.90 12.83 -8.94
C LYS A 51 3.56 11.40 -9.33
N THR A 52 2.65 10.79 -8.57
CA THR A 52 2.17 9.43 -8.81
C THR A 52 0.66 9.41 -8.99
N SER A 53 0.17 8.38 -9.66
CA SER A 53 -1.24 8.04 -9.73
C SER A 53 -1.54 7.00 -8.66
N VAL A 54 -2.53 7.27 -7.80
CA VAL A 54 -2.91 6.39 -6.69
C VAL A 54 -4.40 6.08 -6.73
N THR A 55 -4.79 4.88 -6.26
CA THR A 55 -6.21 4.62 -5.99
C THR A 55 -6.57 5.12 -4.59
N PRO A 56 -7.85 5.44 -4.33
CA PRO A 56 -8.34 5.41 -2.96
C PRO A 56 -8.19 4.00 -2.38
N GLU A 57 -8.46 3.85 -1.10
CA GLU A 57 -8.59 2.53 -0.48
C GLU A 57 -9.77 1.79 -1.13
N ILE A 58 -9.51 0.58 -1.64
CA ILE A 58 -10.52 -0.29 -2.23
C ILE A 58 -10.81 -1.39 -1.22
N ARG A 59 -12.09 -1.58 -0.88
CA ARG A 59 -12.54 -2.64 0.01
C ARG A 59 -13.25 -3.72 -0.79
N VAL A 60 -12.91 -4.96 -0.50
CA VAL A 60 -13.55 -6.15 -1.06
C VAL A 60 -14.10 -6.95 0.09
N ASP A 61 -15.42 -7.09 0.16
CA ASP A 61 -16.08 -7.85 1.21
C ASP A 61 -15.75 -9.34 1.04
N VAL A 62 -15.27 -9.95 2.13
CA VAL A 62 -14.95 -11.36 2.20
C VAL A 62 -15.20 -11.87 3.62
N SER A 63 -15.51 -13.15 3.76
CA SER A 63 -15.70 -13.74 5.10
C SER A 63 -14.42 -13.68 5.94
N ASP A 64 -14.60 -13.46 7.24
CA ASP A 64 -13.50 -13.50 8.22
C ASP A 64 -12.76 -14.84 8.23
N THR A 65 -13.45 -15.91 7.85
CA THR A 65 -12.87 -17.27 7.84
C THR A 65 -11.85 -17.48 6.73
N VAL A 66 -11.94 -16.73 5.61
CA VAL A 66 -11.09 -16.96 4.43
C VAL A 66 -10.16 -15.78 4.09
N LYS A 67 -10.38 -14.58 4.65
CA LYS A 67 -9.63 -13.38 4.26
C LYS A 67 -8.11 -13.52 4.39
N PHE A 68 -7.64 -14.13 5.47
CA PHE A 68 -6.20 -14.33 5.69
C PHE A 68 -5.63 -15.41 4.76
N GLU A 69 -6.42 -16.44 4.46
CA GLU A 69 -6.03 -17.48 3.53
C GLU A 69 -5.93 -16.98 2.09
N LEU A 70 -6.87 -16.12 1.68
CA LEU A 70 -6.81 -15.43 0.39
C LEU A 70 -5.53 -14.61 0.23
N VAL A 71 -5.19 -13.82 1.23
CA VAL A 71 -3.94 -13.02 1.22
C VAL A 71 -2.73 -13.94 1.11
N ARG A 72 -2.69 -15.05 1.87
CA ARG A 72 -1.60 -16.02 1.82
C ARG A 72 -1.46 -16.67 0.44
N HIS A 73 -2.57 -17.08 -0.21
CA HIS A 73 -2.55 -17.62 -1.56
C HIS A 73 -1.95 -16.65 -2.58
N VAL A 74 -2.37 -15.37 -2.52
CA VAL A 74 -1.80 -14.35 -3.40
C VAL A 74 -0.32 -14.11 -3.10
N GLN A 75 0.07 -14.08 -1.82
CA GLN A 75 1.47 -13.94 -1.39
C GLN A 75 2.34 -15.09 -1.93
N ASP A 76 1.91 -16.34 -1.77
CA ASP A 76 2.64 -17.52 -2.24
C ASP A 76 2.81 -17.48 -3.77
N ARG A 77 1.75 -17.13 -4.49
CA ARG A 77 1.76 -16.97 -5.95
C ARG A 77 2.76 -15.89 -6.40
N LEU A 78 2.70 -14.71 -5.78
CA LEU A 78 3.62 -13.61 -6.12
C LEU A 78 5.08 -13.94 -5.78
N ALA A 79 5.31 -14.68 -4.70
CA ALA A 79 6.65 -15.16 -4.34
C ALA A 79 7.21 -16.16 -5.40
N VAL A 80 6.37 -17.02 -5.95
CA VAL A 80 6.75 -17.89 -7.08
C VAL A 80 7.08 -17.05 -8.32
N CYS A 81 6.23 -16.07 -8.67
CA CYS A 81 6.47 -15.19 -9.82
C CYS A 81 7.76 -14.39 -9.68
N LEU A 82 8.09 -13.93 -8.47
CA LEU A 82 9.36 -13.24 -8.18
C LEU A 82 10.57 -14.14 -8.48
N LYS A 83 10.51 -15.41 -8.01
CA LYS A 83 11.60 -16.39 -8.19
C LYS A 83 11.77 -16.81 -9.64
N THR A 84 10.67 -17.09 -10.33
CA THR A 84 10.67 -17.61 -11.71
C THR A 84 10.78 -16.52 -12.77
N ARG A 85 10.64 -15.23 -12.39
CA ARG A 85 10.52 -14.11 -13.32
C ARG A 85 9.32 -14.26 -14.28
N GLU A 86 8.30 -15.00 -13.86
CA GLU A 86 7.08 -15.18 -14.64
C GLU A 86 6.36 -13.83 -14.82
N ALA A 87 5.98 -13.56 -16.06
CA ALA A 87 5.22 -12.37 -16.40
C ALA A 87 3.72 -12.57 -16.15
N LEU A 88 3.10 -11.63 -15.44
CA LEU A 88 1.71 -11.69 -15.02
C LEU A 88 0.80 -10.90 -15.96
N GLY A 89 -0.36 -11.46 -16.24
CA GLY A 89 -1.46 -10.83 -16.97
C GLY A 89 -1.15 -10.49 -18.43
N PRO A 90 -2.10 -9.89 -19.13
CA PRO A 90 -1.93 -9.49 -20.54
C PRO A 90 -0.81 -8.48 -20.75
N SER A 91 -0.58 -7.61 -19.78
CA SER A 91 0.48 -6.59 -19.81
C SER A 91 1.87 -7.12 -19.49
N LYS A 92 2.01 -8.43 -19.26
CA LYS A 92 3.28 -9.13 -18.97
C LYS A 92 4.12 -8.44 -17.89
N LEU A 93 3.47 -8.07 -16.76
CA LEU A 93 4.16 -7.44 -15.64
C LEU A 93 5.02 -8.45 -14.89
N VAL A 94 6.27 -8.08 -14.60
CA VAL A 94 7.20 -8.89 -13.81
C VAL A 94 7.31 -8.34 -12.40
N VAL A 95 7.09 -9.20 -11.40
CA VAL A 95 7.29 -8.85 -9.99
C VAL A 95 8.77 -8.62 -9.73
N ARG A 96 9.10 -7.47 -9.14
CA ARG A 96 10.47 -7.07 -8.80
C ARG A 96 10.83 -7.38 -7.36
N ASP A 97 9.84 -7.26 -6.47
CA ASP A 97 9.98 -7.56 -5.04
C ASP A 97 8.61 -7.84 -4.41
N VAL A 98 8.59 -8.49 -3.25
CA VAL A 98 7.39 -8.80 -2.47
C VAL A 98 7.64 -8.51 -1.00
N ILE A 99 6.87 -7.58 -0.43
CA ILE A 99 6.93 -7.19 0.97
C ILE A 99 5.72 -7.79 1.69
N THR A 100 5.97 -8.49 2.81
CA THR A 100 4.95 -9.30 3.53
C THR A 100 4.80 -8.91 5.01
N ILE A 101 5.04 -7.65 5.36
CA ILE A 101 4.96 -7.16 6.76
C ILE A 101 3.51 -7.16 7.25
N ASP A 102 2.57 -6.66 6.42
CA ASP A 102 1.13 -6.66 6.69
C ASP A 102 0.38 -6.91 5.38
N GLY A 103 -0.04 -8.15 5.17
CA GLY A 103 -0.54 -8.61 3.89
C GLY A 103 0.57 -8.83 2.86
N VAL A 104 0.32 -8.50 1.59
CA VAL A 104 1.27 -8.63 0.50
C VAL A 104 1.31 -7.37 -0.36
N ARG A 105 2.49 -6.77 -0.47
CA ARG A 105 2.76 -5.65 -1.38
C ARG A 105 3.72 -6.12 -2.47
N ALA A 106 3.22 -6.24 -3.70
CA ALA A 106 4.02 -6.56 -4.87
C ALA A 106 4.58 -5.28 -5.51
N ILE A 107 5.89 -5.26 -5.71
CA ILE A 107 6.59 -4.17 -6.38
C ILE A 107 6.80 -4.56 -7.85
N PHE A 108 6.43 -3.66 -8.74
CA PHE A 108 6.64 -3.75 -10.17
C PHE A 108 7.55 -2.61 -10.62
N GLU A 109 7.98 -2.63 -11.87
CA GLU A 109 8.58 -1.45 -12.47
C GLU A 109 7.55 -0.32 -12.54
N ASN A 110 7.89 0.84 -11.98
CA ASN A 110 7.05 2.05 -11.97
C ASN A 110 5.73 1.94 -11.17
N GLY A 111 5.67 1.08 -10.15
CA GLY A 111 4.51 1.04 -9.27
C GLY A 111 4.42 -0.20 -8.38
N TRP A 112 3.36 -0.26 -7.59
CA TRP A 112 3.11 -1.36 -6.67
C TRP A 112 1.61 -1.59 -6.43
N GLY A 113 1.26 -2.78 -5.96
CA GLY A 113 -0.08 -3.14 -5.49
C GLY A 113 -0.02 -3.84 -4.15
N LEU A 114 -0.94 -3.49 -3.26
CA LEU A 114 -1.10 -4.03 -1.91
C LEU A 114 -2.44 -4.75 -1.78
N ILE A 115 -2.42 -5.92 -1.15
CA ILE A 115 -3.61 -6.60 -0.57
C ILE A 115 -3.31 -6.90 0.88
N ARG A 116 -4.21 -6.53 1.79
CA ARG A 116 -4.15 -6.95 3.19
C ARG A 116 -5.53 -7.32 3.72
N ALA A 117 -5.58 -8.21 4.70
CA ALA A 117 -6.82 -8.50 5.42
C ALA A 117 -7.08 -7.42 6.47
N SER A 118 -8.32 -6.91 6.55
CA SER A 118 -8.71 -6.02 7.64
C SER A 118 -8.75 -6.79 8.97
N ASN A 119 -8.18 -6.22 10.02
CA ASN A 119 -8.22 -6.83 11.36
C ASN A 119 -9.57 -6.60 12.07
N THR A 120 -10.35 -5.61 11.62
CA THR A 120 -11.57 -5.15 12.31
C THR A 120 -12.85 -5.39 11.52
N GLN A 121 -12.74 -5.77 10.23
CA GLN A 121 -13.88 -5.92 9.32
C GLN A 121 -13.73 -7.18 8.45
N PRO A 122 -14.83 -7.81 8.00
CA PRO A 122 -14.82 -8.92 7.06
C PRO A 122 -14.52 -8.44 5.63
N ALA A 123 -13.30 -7.92 5.43
CA ALA A 123 -12.90 -7.32 4.16
C ALA A 123 -11.40 -7.47 3.89
N LEU A 124 -11.05 -7.49 2.62
CA LEU A 124 -9.72 -7.19 2.13
C LEU A 124 -9.61 -5.70 1.79
N VAL A 125 -8.44 -5.16 2.02
CA VAL A 125 -8.08 -3.78 1.67
C VAL A 125 -7.03 -3.82 0.57
N LEU A 126 -7.33 -3.17 -0.56
CA LEU A 126 -6.42 -3.06 -1.69
C LEU A 126 -6.04 -1.60 -1.91
N ARG A 127 -4.79 -1.39 -2.33
CA ARG A 127 -4.30 -0.09 -2.75
C ARG A 127 -3.22 -0.22 -3.81
N PHE A 128 -3.19 0.74 -4.71
CA PHE A 128 -2.28 0.74 -5.85
C PHE A 128 -1.69 2.12 -6.06
N GLU A 129 -0.44 2.16 -6.50
CA GLU A 129 0.25 3.38 -6.88
C GLU A 129 1.19 3.10 -8.06
N ALA A 130 1.27 4.04 -9.00
CA ALA A 130 2.17 3.95 -10.13
C ALA A 130 2.55 5.34 -10.66
N THR A 131 3.55 5.40 -11.52
CA THR A 131 4.04 6.64 -12.14
C THR A 131 3.10 7.21 -13.20
N SER A 132 2.12 6.42 -13.69
CA SER A 132 1.08 6.88 -14.62
C SER A 132 -0.25 6.16 -14.40
N PRO A 133 -1.38 6.75 -14.85
CA PRO A 133 -2.71 6.13 -14.77
C PRO A 133 -2.77 4.78 -15.51
N GLU A 134 -2.14 4.67 -16.68
CA GLU A 134 -2.11 3.45 -17.48
C GLU A 134 -1.36 2.33 -16.74
N ARG A 135 -0.21 2.67 -16.13
CA ARG A 135 0.56 1.72 -15.34
C ARG A 135 -0.18 1.28 -14.09
N LEU A 136 -0.88 2.21 -13.45
CA LEU A 136 -1.76 1.94 -12.32
C LEU A 136 -2.85 0.92 -12.68
N ALA A 137 -3.53 1.12 -13.81
CA ALA A 137 -4.57 0.21 -14.29
C ALA A 137 -4.02 -1.19 -14.59
N MET A 138 -2.82 -1.29 -15.18
CA MET A 138 -2.16 -2.57 -15.46
C MET A 138 -1.83 -3.34 -14.18
N ILE A 139 -1.22 -2.67 -13.20
CA ILE A 139 -0.85 -3.28 -11.91
C ILE A 139 -2.12 -3.73 -11.17
N ARG A 140 -3.13 -2.88 -11.13
CA ARG A 140 -4.42 -3.19 -10.52
C ARG A 140 -5.05 -4.43 -11.13
N ALA A 141 -5.16 -4.50 -12.45
CA ALA A 141 -5.76 -5.64 -13.16
C ALA A 141 -5.01 -6.95 -12.89
N VAL A 142 -3.67 -6.92 -12.78
CA VAL A 142 -2.87 -8.10 -12.46
C VAL A 142 -3.14 -8.58 -11.04
N ILE A 143 -3.09 -7.70 -10.06
CA ILE A 143 -3.27 -8.07 -8.65
C ILE A 143 -4.71 -8.52 -8.36
N GLU A 144 -5.72 -7.80 -8.89
CA GLU A 144 -7.13 -8.21 -8.79
C GLU A 144 -7.37 -9.56 -9.50
N GLY A 145 -6.68 -9.81 -10.61
CA GLY A 145 -6.74 -11.10 -11.31
C GLY A 145 -6.14 -12.26 -10.49
N GLU A 146 -5.02 -12.05 -9.80
CA GLU A 146 -4.46 -13.09 -8.91
C GLU A 146 -5.35 -13.30 -7.67
N LEU A 147 -5.98 -12.25 -7.14
CA LEU A 147 -6.98 -12.38 -6.08
C LEU A 147 -8.20 -13.18 -6.53
N ALA A 148 -8.74 -12.91 -7.72
CA ALA A 148 -9.88 -13.66 -8.26
C ALA A 148 -9.56 -15.15 -8.45
N LYS A 149 -8.34 -15.49 -8.88
CA LYS A 149 -7.90 -16.89 -8.97
C LYS A 149 -7.84 -17.56 -7.59
N ALA A 150 -7.34 -16.83 -6.57
CA ALA A 150 -7.31 -17.34 -5.20
C ALA A 150 -8.73 -17.57 -4.67
N GLN A 151 -9.67 -16.66 -4.91
CA GLN A 151 -11.08 -16.83 -4.55
C GLN A 151 -11.70 -18.08 -5.22
N GLN A 152 -11.48 -18.26 -6.52
CA GLN A 152 -11.95 -19.46 -7.24
C GLN A 152 -11.37 -20.75 -6.66
N SER A 153 -10.09 -20.76 -6.28
CA SER A 153 -9.45 -21.95 -5.71
C SER A 153 -9.97 -22.31 -4.32
N LEU A 154 -10.45 -21.34 -3.55
CA LEU A 154 -11.02 -21.54 -2.22
C LEU A 154 -12.56 -21.67 -2.23
N GLY A 155 -13.19 -21.53 -3.39
CA GLY A 155 -14.65 -21.67 -3.53
C GLY A 155 -15.45 -20.50 -2.94
N CYS A 156 -14.88 -19.31 -2.93
CA CYS A 156 -15.50 -18.11 -2.39
C CYS A 156 -15.45 -16.91 -3.38
#